data_b2e415df6d3a07445be4997819519bc6
#
_entry.id   b2e415df6d3a07445be4997819519bc6
#
_cell.length_a   1.000
_cell.length_b   1.000
_cell.length_c   1.000
_cell.angle_alpha   90.00
_cell.angle_beta   90.00
_cell.angle_gamma   90.00
#
_symmetry.space_group_name_H-M   'P 1'
#
loop_
_entity.id
_entity.type
_entity.pdbx_description
1 polymer ?
#
loop_
_entity_poly.entity_id
_entity_poly.type
_entity_poly.pdbx_seq_one_letter_code
_entity_poly.pdbx_strand_id
1 'polypeptide(L)'
;MLISPGSSLGGARPKASVIDENQQLWIAKFPSRYDDYDMGAWEFVAYRLALQAGIQMAECRIERFNQPFHTFLTKRFDRLGTQRLHFTSALTQLGYYDGDYEASYLEMAQFLTQQGANTKADLAQLWRRLVFNIAISNSDDHLRNHGFLMADNGWRLSPAYDLNPVPYAQGLHLNITDSDNRLDFRLAFDVANFFQLTPKQANEIYQNVIESVKHWQTVATEIGISRAEQERMRGAFRLE
;
A
#
# COMPACT_ATOMS: atom_id res chain seq x y z
N MET A 1 6.39 20.13 -14.28
CA MET A 1 5.24 19.21 -14.10
C MET A 1 3.95 19.96 -14.34
N LEU A 2 3.06 19.47 -15.20
CA LEU A 2 1.80 20.14 -15.54
C LEU A 2 0.64 19.39 -14.89
N ILE A 3 -0.35 20.13 -14.33
CA ILE A 3 -1.57 19.56 -13.79
C ILE A 3 -2.44 19.11 -14.97
N SER A 4 -2.88 17.85 -14.96
CA SER A 4 -3.83 17.33 -15.95
C SER A 4 -5.26 17.59 -15.46
N PRO A 5 -6.04 18.44 -16.16
CA PRO A 5 -7.43 18.69 -15.78
C PRO A 5 -8.31 17.45 -15.96
N GLY A 6 -9.30 17.27 -15.10
CA GLY A 6 -10.42 16.35 -15.32
C GLY A 6 -10.32 14.95 -14.73
N SER A 7 -9.39 14.69 -13.80
CA SER A 7 -9.40 13.44 -13.04
C SER A 7 -9.98 13.67 -11.64
N SER A 8 -11.15 13.11 -11.34
CA SER A 8 -11.60 13.00 -9.94
C SER A 8 -10.73 11.92 -9.27
N LEU A 9 -9.89 12.34 -8.33
CA LEU A 9 -9.10 11.44 -7.49
C LEU A 9 -9.79 11.37 -6.14
N GLY A 10 -10.26 10.20 -5.75
CA GLY A 10 -10.89 9.97 -4.45
C GLY A 10 -9.92 10.19 -3.28
N GLY A 11 -10.46 10.32 -2.05
CA GLY A 11 -9.72 10.47 -0.81
C GLY A 11 -9.61 11.91 -0.29
N ALA A 12 -9.40 12.07 1.02
CA ALA A 12 -9.54 13.33 1.76
C ALA A 12 -8.39 14.33 1.55
N ARG A 13 -7.19 13.89 1.13
CA ARG A 13 -6.02 14.77 0.98
C ARG A 13 -6.02 15.50 -0.36
N PRO A 14 -5.49 16.73 -0.42
CA PRO A 14 -5.30 17.46 -1.67
C PRO A 14 -4.42 16.64 -2.63
N LYS A 15 -4.93 16.34 -3.81
CA LYS A 15 -4.21 15.57 -4.83
C LYS A 15 -4.55 16.03 -6.24
N ALA A 16 -3.63 15.82 -7.18
CA ALA A 16 -3.83 16.12 -8.58
C ALA A 16 -3.17 15.07 -9.49
N SER A 17 -3.72 14.88 -10.68
CA SER A 17 -2.99 14.24 -11.75
C SER A 17 -2.02 15.23 -12.35
N VAL A 18 -0.78 14.80 -12.54
CA VAL A 18 0.30 15.62 -13.10
C VAL A 18 1.01 14.83 -14.19
N ILE A 19 1.63 15.56 -15.13
CA ILE A 19 2.41 14.98 -16.22
C ILE A 19 3.85 15.42 -16.04
N ASP A 20 4.79 14.48 -16.10
CA ASP A 20 6.20 14.77 -16.10
C ASP A 20 6.74 15.17 -17.49
N GLU A 21 8.02 15.48 -17.58
CA GLU A 21 8.70 15.85 -18.83
C GLU A 21 8.73 14.72 -19.87
N ASN A 22 8.57 13.45 -19.42
CA ASN A 22 8.50 12.28 -20.26
C ASN A 22 7.06 11.92 -20.66
N GLN A 23 6.10 12.82 -20.45
CA GLN A 23 4.67 12.62 -20.71
C GLN A 23 4.04 11.47 -19.93
N GLN A 24 4.64 11.11 -18.78
CA GLN A 24 4.11 10.08 -17.90
C GLN A 24 3.15 10.69 -16.88
N LEU A 25 2.05 9.98 -16.62
CA LEU A 25 1.04 10.41 -15.66
C LEU A 25 1.40 9.97 -14.24
N TRP A 26 1.33 10.92 -13.33
CA TRP A 26 1.55 10.74 -11.91
C TRP A 26 0.36 11.27 -11.11
N ILE A 27 0.21 10.77 -9.90
CA ILE A 27 -0.67 11.34 -8.89
C ILE A 27 0.23 12.05 -7.87
N ALA A 28 0.02 13.36 -7.70
CA ALA A 28 0.68 14.16 -6.67
C ALA A 28 -0.25 14.28 -5.46
N LYS A 29 0.21 13.87 -4.29
CA LYS A 29 -0.44 14.07 -2.99
C LYS A 29 0.26 15.22 -2.29
N PHE A 30 -0.43 16.34 -2.16
CA PHE A 30 0.13 17.56 -1.57
C PHE A 30 -0.01 17.58 -0.05
N PRO A 31 0.90 18.28 0.66
CA PRO A 31 0.71 18.56 2.07
C PRO A 31 -0.61 19.30 2.31
N SER A 32 -1.28 18.96 3.38
CA SER A 32 -2.44 19.71 3.88
C SER A 32 -1.98 20.78 4.87
N ARG A 33 -2.70 21.90 4.93
CA ARG A 33 -2.48 22.93 5.96
C ARG A 33 -2.71 22.43 7.39
N TYR A 34 -3.34 21.29 7.54
CA TYR A 34 -3.63 20.65 8.84
C TYR A 34 -2.61 19.59 9.21
N ASP A 35 -1.63 19.30 8.35
CA ASP A 35 -0.61 18.32 8.66
C ASP A 35 0.31 18.89 9.75
N ASP A 36 0.56 18.08 10.76
CA ASP A 36 1.46 18.38 11.88
C ASP A 36 2.76 17.56 11.80
N TYR A 37 2.94 16.78 10.73
CA TYR A 37 4.14 16.03 10.38
C TYR A 37 4.18 15.75 8.88
N ASP A 38 5.33 15.30 8.38
CA ASP A 38 5.56 15.10 6.94
C ASP A 38 4.96 13.80 6.41
N MET A 39 3.65 13.79 6.18
CA MET A 39 2.91 12.63 5.67
C MET A 39 3.52 12.07 4.37
N GLY A 40 3.93 12.96 3.45
CA GLY A 40 4.53 12.53 2.18
C GLY A 40 5.85 11.82 2.37
N ALA A 41 6.67 12.28 3.31
CA ALA A 41 7.92 11.61 3.66
C ALA A 41 7.68 10.23 4.30
N TRP A 42 6.68 10.11 5.18
CA TRP A 42 6.34 8.82 5.81
C TRP A 42 5.73 7.81 4.83
N GLU A 43 4.91 8.25 3.90
CA GLU A 43 4.46 7.38 2.80
C GLU A 43 5.64 6.90 1.96
N PHE A 44 6.67 7.76 1.77
CA PHE A 44 7.89 7.37 1.06
C PHE A 44 8.80 6.45 1.88
N VAL A 45 8.84 6.58 3.22
CA VAL A 45 9.48 5.58 4.09
C VAL A 45 8.83 4.21 3.89
N ALA A 46 7.49 4.15 3.98
CA ALA A 46 6.74 2.90 3.75
C ALA A 46 7.00 2.32 2.36
N TYR A 47 7.02 3.15 1.31
CA TYR A 47 7.36 2.76 -0.06
C TYR A 47 8.75 2.10 -0.14
N ARG A 48 9.77 2.71 0.43
CA ARG A 48 11.13 2.17 0.41
C ARG A 48 11.25 0.86 1.17
N LEU A 49 10.61 0.75 2.33
CA LEU A 49 10.55 -0.48 3.11
C LEU A 49 9.78 -1.58 2.37
N ALA A 50 8.66 -1.24 1.70
CA ALA A 50 7.88 -2.18 0.92
C ALA A 50 8.69 -2.78 -0.24
N LEU A 51 9.48 -1.96 -0.95
CA LEU A 51 10.40 -2.45 -1.99
C LEU A 51 11.44 -3.40 -1.42
N GLN A 52 12.06 -3.08 -0.28
CA GLN A 52 13.04 -3.94 0.40
C GLN A 52 12.40 -5.25 0.86
N ALA A 53 11.14 -5.21 1.29
CA ALA A 53 10.36 -6.40 1.66
C ALA A 53 9.92 -7.24 0.44
N GLY A 54 10.22 -6.83 -0.79
CA GLY A 54 9.85 -7.53 -2.02
C GLY A 54 8.40 -7.33 -2.45
N ILE A 55 7.73 -6.26 -1.99
CA ILE A 55 6.42 -5.86 -2.48
C ILE A 55 6.58 -5.16 -3.83
N GLN A 56 5.76 -5.56 -4.80
CA GLN A 56 5.66 -4.85 -6.07
C GLN A 56 4.91 -3.54 -5.87
N MET A 57 5.64 -2.42 -5.98
CA MET A 57 5.11 -1.07 -5.78
C MET A 57 4.94 -0.32 -7.10
N ALA A 58 3.97 0.60 -7.16
CA ALA A 58 4.01 1.67 -8.14
C ALA A 58 5.26 2.53 -7.92
N GLU A 59 5.89 3.02 -8.99
CA GLU A 59 7.06 3.91 -8.87
C GLU A 59 6.66 5.19 -8.12
N CYS A 60 7.45 5.56 -7.09
CA CYS A 60 7.16 6.73 -6.26
C CYS A 60 8.42 7.58 -6.07
N ARG A 61 8.19 8.88 -5.83
CA ARG A 61 9.21 9.84 -5.43
C ARG A 61 8.60 10.92 -4.55
N ILE A 62 9.44 11.68 -3.86
CA ILE A 62 9.02 12.84 -3.08
C ILE A 62 9.73 14.09 -3.59
N GLU A 63 9.05 15.22 -3.53
CA GLU A 63 9.61 16.52 -3.89
C GLU A 63 9.14 17.58 -2.87
N ARG A 64 10.03 18.52 -2.54
CA ARG A 64 9.64 19.72 -1.80
C ARG A 64 9.45 20.87 -2.77
N PHE A 65 8.23 21.38 -2.80
CA PHE A 65 7.94 22.66 -3.42
C PHE A 65 8.01 23.75 -2.32
N ASN A 66 7.38 24.89 -2.47
CA ASN A 66 7.40 25.97 -1.48
C ASN A 66 6.60 25.67 -0.20
N GLN A 67 6.74 24.45 0.33
CA GLN A 67 6.02 23.93 1.50
C GLN A 67 7.03 23.29 2.48
N PRO A 68 6.77 23.29 3.79
CA PRO A 68 7.66 22.67 4.77
C PRO A 68 7.72 21.13 4.61
N PHE A 69 6.64 20.52 4.12
CA PHE A 69 6.49 19.08 3.96
C PHE A 69 6.60 18.64 2.50
N HIS A 70 6.90 17.35 2.29
CA HIS A 70 7.04 16.78 0.95
C HIS A 70 5.69 16.52 0.27
N THR A 71 5.66 16.75 -1.03
CA THR A 71 4.66 16.21 -1.93
C THR A 71 5.08 14.81 -2.31
N PHE A 72 4.22 13.82 -2.07
CA PHE A 72 4.42 12.45 -2.52
C PHE A 72 3.88 12.29 -3.93
N LEU A 73 4.67 11.65 -4.80
CA LEU A 73 4.33 11.44 -6.20
C LEU A 73 4.36 9.94 -6.48
N THR A 74 3.26 9.40 -7.00
CA THR A 74 3.17 8.02 -7.44
C THR A 74 2.81 7.96 -8.92
N LYS A 75 3.57 7.16 -9.69
CA LYS A 75 3.33 6.97 -11.11
C LYS A 75 2.10 6.11 -11.33
N ARG A 76 1.30 6.49 -12.30
CA ARG A 76 0.14 5.68 -12.68
C ARG A 76 0.59 4.41 -13.39
N PHE A 77 0.35 3.28 -12.76
CA PHE A 77 0.65 1.94 -13.29
C PHE A 77 -0.41 1.44 -14.28
N ASP A 78 -1.57 2.08 -14.32
CA ASP A 78 -2.66 1.77 -15.25
C ASP A 78 -2.48 2.47 -16.61
N ARG A 79 -1.25 2.91 -16.90
CA ARG A 79 -0.87 3.55 -18.17
C ARG A 79 0.44 2.96 -18.70
N LEU A 80 0.42 2.62 -19.99
CA LEU A 80 1.61 2.23 -20.74
C LEU A 80 1.73 3.18 -21.94
N GLY A 81 2.50 4.25 -21.79
CA GLY A 81 2.48 5.37 -22.73
C GLY A 81 1.08 5.99 -22.81
N THR A 82 0.49 6.01 -23.98
CA THR A 82 -0.90 6.50 -24.23
C THR A 82 -1.96 5.43 -23.97
N GLN A 83 -1.57 4.16 -23.87
CA GLN A 83 -2.50 3.06 -23.67
C GLN A 83 -3.00 3.03 -22.21
N ARG A 84 -4.31 2.79 -22.05
CA ARG A 84 -4.93 2.54 -20.75
C ARG A 84 -4.99 1.03 -20.51
N LEU A 85 -4.47 0.61 -19.35
CA LEU A 85 -4.68 -0.75 -18.87
C LEU A 85 -6.00 -0.80 -18.10
N HIS A 86 -6.78 -1.84 -18.30
CA HIS A 86 -8.04 -2.00 -17.58
C HIS A 86 -7.74 -2.30 -16.10
N PHE A 87 -8.13 -1.37 -15.24
CA PHE A 87 -7.94 -1.42 -13.80
C PHE A 87 -9.27 -1.35 -13.08
N THR A 88 -9.40 -2.12 -12.01
CA THR A 88 -10.50 -2.03 -11.06
C THR A 88 -9.99 -2.07 -9.62
N SER A 89 -10.61 -1.34 -8.71
CA SER A 89 -10.32 -1.49 -7.28
C SER A 89 -10.93 -2.78 -6.73
N ALA A 90 -10.38 -3.31 -5.67
CA ALA A 90 -10.97 -4.46 -4.98
C ALA A 90 -12.37 -4.14 -4.46
N LEU A 91 -12.62 -2.90 -4.01
CA LEU A 91 -13.95 -2.43 -3.64
C LEU A 91 -14.98 -2.68 -4.75
N THR A 92 -14.68 -2.19 -5.96
CA THR A 92 -15.57 -2.35 -7.11
C THR A 92 -15.70 -3.80 -7.54
N GLN A 93 -14.57 -4.52 -7.57
CA GLN A 93 -14.52 -5.90 -8.07
C GLN A 93 -15.27 -6.88 -7.18
N LEU A 94 -15.24 -6.65 -5.87
CA LEU A 94 -15.93 -7.50 -4.88
C LEU A 94 -17.36 -7.03 -4.58
N GLY A 95 -17.81 -5.91 -5.17
CA GLY A 95 -19.17 -5.41 -5.03
C GLY A 95 -19.46 -4.71 -3.70
N TYR A 96 -18.43 -4.23 -3.02
CA TYR A 96 -18.58 -3.46 -1.79
C TYR A 96 -18.85 -1.99 -2.04
N TYR A 97 -19.46 -1.33 -1.07
CA TYR A 97 -19.70 0.11 -1.05
C TYR A 97 -18.80 0.80 -0.03
N ASP A 98 -18.66 2.10 -0.19
CA ASP A 98 -17.90 2.91 0.76
C ASP A 98 -18.60 2.94 2.12
N GLY A 99 -17.88 2.54 3.18
CA GLY A 99 -18.45 2.38 4.53
C GLY A 99 -18.79 0.95 4.92
N ASP A 100 -18.62 -0.03 4.04
CA ASP A 100 -18.70 -1.45 4.41
C ASP A 100 -17.42 -1.86 5.18
N TYR A 101 -17.60 -2.40 6.40
CA TYR A 101 -16.49 -2.73 7.32
C TYR A 101 -16.23 -4.23 7.46
N GLU A 102 -16.98 -5.08 6.75
CA GLU A 102 -16.89 -6.54 6.88
C GLU A 102 -15.89 -7.20 5.93
N ALA A 103 -15.33 -6.42 5.02
CA ALA A 103 -14.42 -6.94 4.00
C ALA A 103 -13.11 -7.49 4.59
N SER A 104 -12.60 -8.54 3.97
CA SER A 104 -11.38 -9.23 4.40
C SER A 104 -10.37 -9.44 3.28
N TYR A 105 -9.14 -9.71 3.65
CA TYR A 105 -8.10 -10.18 2.72
C TYR A 105 -8.46 -11.51 2.07
N LEU A 106 -9.27 -12.34 2.74
CA LEU A 106 -9.66 -13.66 2.25
C LEU A 106 -10.50 -13.58 0.99
N GLU A 107 -11.35 -12.57 0.86
CA GLU A 107 -12.18 -12.35 -0.33
C GLU A 107 -11.33 -11.96 -1.55
N MET A 108 -10.31 -11.11 -1.33
CA MET A 108 -9.34 -10.81 -2.39
C MET A 108 -8.53 -12.06 -2.81
N ALA A 109 -8.14 -12.89 -1.84
CA ALA A 109 -7.46 -14.16 -2.11
C ALA A 109 -8.37 -15.14 -2.88
N GLN A 110 -9.66 -15.21 -2.51
CA GLN A 110 -10.66 -16.02 -3.21
C GLN A 110 -10.84 -15.54 -4.66
N PHE A 111 -10.97 -14.23 -4.86
CA PHE A 111 -11.06 -13.64 -6.20
C PHE A 111 -9.84 -13.99 -7.06
N LEU A 112 -8.62 -13.81 -6.55
CA LEU A 112 -7.40 -14.17 -7.27
C LEU A 112 -7.29 -15.67 -7.53
N THR A 113 -7.83 -16.51 -6.66
CA THR A 113 -7.87 -17.96 -6.86
C THR A 113 -8.80 -18.34 -8.02
N GLN A 114 -9.93 -17.66 -8.16
CA GLN A 114 -10.94 -17.95 -9.16
C GLN A 114 -10.70 -17.28 -10.52
N GLN A 115 -10.16 -16.06 -10.52
CA GLN A 115 -10.07 -15.18 -11.67
C GLN A 115 -8.65 -14.72 -12.01
N GLY A 116 -7.66 -15.17 -11.23
CA GLY A 116 -6.28 -14.69 -11.35
C GLY A 116 -5.54 -15.29 -12.53
N ALA A 117 -4.81 -14.45 -13.26
CA ALA A 117 -3.92 -14.84 -14.37
C ALA A 117 -2.56 -15.40 -13.90
N ASN A 118 -2.15 -15.08 -12.67
CA ASN A 118 -0.93 -15.61 -12.02
C ASN A 118 -1.16 -15.82 -10.53
N THR A 119 -2.11 -16.66 -10.24
CA THR A 119 -2.70 -16.86 -8.90
C THR A 119 -1.64 -17.04 -7.82
N LYS A 120 -0.71 -17.96 -8.00
CA LYS A 120 0.30 -18.28 -6.96
C LYS A 120 1.18 -17.07 -6.60
N ALA A 121 1.66 -16.34 -7.60
CA ALA A 121 2.51 -15.17 -7.38
C ALA A 121 1.72 -14.01 -6.76
N ASP A 122 0.50 -13.79 -7.24
CA ASP A 122 -0.35 -12.69 -6.77
C ASP A 122 -0.87 -12.94 -5.34
N LEU A 123 -1.20 -14.18 -4.98
CA LEU A 123 -1.54 -14.57 -3.61
C LEU A 123 -0.36 -14.37 -2.64
N ALA A 124 0.85 -14.77 -3.04
CA ALA A 124 2.04 -14.54 -2.23
C ALA A 124 2.33 -13.04 -2.05
N GLN A 125 2.11 -12.21 -3.07
CA GLN A 125 2.20 -10.76 -2.98
C GLN A 125 1.12 -10.17 -2.07
N LEU A 126 -0.12 -10.65 -2.16
CA LEU A 126 -1.22 -10.16 -1.31
C LEU A 126 -0.95 -10.48 0.17
N TRP A 127 -0.52 -11.71 0.48
CA TRP A 127 -0.16 -12.10 1.84
C TRP A 127 1.05 -11.31 2.38
N ARG A 128 2.05 -11.03 1.53
CA ARG A 128 3.18 -10.16 1.87
C ARG A 128 2.72 -8.75 2.25
N ARG A 129 1.75 -8.19 1.53
CA ARG A 129 1.14 -6.89 1.85
C ARG A 129 0.41 -6.91 3.17
N LEU A 130 -0.36 -7.96 3.44
CA LEU A 130 -1.02 -8.16 4.73
C LEU A 130 -0.01 -8.11 5.88
N VAL A 131 1.06 -8.90 5.82
CA VAL A 131 2.12 -8.91 6.85
C VAL A 131 2.78 -7.54 6.96
N PHE A 132 3.05 -6.88 5.85
CA PHE A 132 3.64 -5.54 5.84
C PHE A 132 2.72 -4.48 6.46
N ASN A 133 1.42 -4.52 6.16
CA ASN A 133 0.43 -3.60 6.73
C ASN A 133 0.32 -3.78 8.25
N ILE A 134 0.42 -5.01 8.76
CA ILE A 134 0.55 -5.25 10.20
C ILE A 134 1.85 -4.61 10.72
N ALA A 135 2.98 -4.85 10.05
CA ALA A 135 4.30 -4.40 10.50
C ALA A 135 4.45 -2.88 10.55
N ILE A 136 3.75 -2.14 9.68
CA ILE A 136 3.74 -0.66 9.70
C ILE A 136 2.46 -0.08 10.32
N SER A 137 1.60 -0.92 10.87
CA SER A 137 0.30 -0.53 11.47
C SER A 137 -0.57 0.32 10.51
N ASN A 138 -0.64 -0.06 9.23
CA ASN A 138 -1.41 0.67 8.21
C ASN A 138 -2.92 0.47 8.41
N SER A 139 -3.50 1.18 9.37
CA SER A 139 -4.93 1.07 9.72
C SER A 139 -5.89 1.65 8.69
N ASP A 140 -5.40 2.34 7.66
CA ASP A 140 -6.21 2.87 6.55
C ASP A 140 -6.18 1.95 5.31
N ASP A 141 -5.81 0.69 5.49
CA ASP A 141 -5.74 -0.30 4.41
C ASP A 141 -7.12 -0.86 4.07
N HIS A 142 -7.85 -0.16 3.21
CA HIS A 142 -9.20 -0.54 2.77
C HIS A 142 -9.21 -1.06 1.31
N LEU A 143 -10.34 -1.66 0.85
CA LEU A 143 -10.45 -2.27 -0.48
C LEU A 143 -10.15 -1.32 -1.66
N ARG A 144 -10.20 0.01 -1.47
CA ARG A 144 -9.78 0.96 -2.51
C ARG A 144 -8.26 1.04 -2.67
N ASN A 145 -7.49 0.61 -1.67
CA ASN A 145 -6.02 0.59 -1.68
C ASN A 145 -5.47 -0.71 -2.29
N HIS A 146 -6.36 -1.61 -2.70
CA HIS A 146 -6.05 -2.79 -3.50
C HIS A 146 -6.74 -2.72 -4.85
N GLY A 147 -6.11 -3.27 -5.87
CA GLY A 147 -6.71 -3.29 -7.20
C GLY A 147 -6.17 -4.40 -8.08
N PHE A 148 -6.83 -4.55 -9.20
CA PHE A 148 -6.54 -5.58 -10.18
C PHE A 148 -6.39 -4.95 -11.57
N LEU A 149 -5.45 -5.49 -12.33
CA LEU A 149 -5.22 -5.18 -13.74
C LEU A 149 -5.66 -6.37 -14.59
N MET A 150 -6.42 -6.10 -15.65
CA MET A 150 -6.80 -7.13 -16.61
C MET A 150 -5.58 -7.54 -17.44
N ALA A 151 -5.34 -8.83 -17.52
CA ALA A 151 -4.40 -9.48 -18.43
C ALA A 151 -5.18 -10.37 -19.41
N ASP A 152 -4.49 -10.93 -20.40
CA ASP A 152 -5.14 -11.71 -21.48
C ASP A 152 -5.95 -12.92 -20.96
N ASN A 153 -5.53 -13.52 -19.86
CA ASN A 153 -6.09 -14.75 -19.30
C ASN A 153 -6.65 -14.59 -17.88
N GLY A 154 -6.98 -13.39 -17.45
CA GLY A 154 -7.57 -13.13 -16.13
C GLY A 154 -7.02 -11.88 -15.47
N TRP A 155 -7.21 -11.77 -14.17
CA TRP A 155 -6.80 -10.60 -13.41
C TRP A 155 -5.43 -10.81 -12.75
N ARG A 156 -4.68 -9.72 -12.62
CA ARG A 156 -3.42 -9.66 -11.88
C ARG A 156 -3.56 -8.70 -10.71
N LEU A 157 -2.97 -9.01 -9.60
CA LEU A 157 -2.87 -8.05 -8.50
C LEU A 157 -2.05 -6.84 -8.97
N SER A 158 -2.58 -5.63 -8.84
CA SER A 158 -1.88 -4.40 -9.22
C SER A 158 -0.62 -4.19 -8.36
N PRO A 159 0.34 -3.35 -8.77
CA PRO A 159 1.32 -2.82 -7.84
C PRO A 159 0.63 -2.23 -6.60
N ALA A 160 1.28 -2.31 -5.43
CA ALA A 160 0.76 -1.70 -4.21
C ALA A 160 0.91 -0.17 -4.25
N TYR A 161 0.03 0.52 -3.58
CA TYR A 161 -0.01 1.97 -3.44
C TYR A 161 -0.68 2.36 -2.14
N ASP A 162 -0.49 3.59 -1.69
CA ASP A 162 -1.15 4.17 -0.51
C ASP A 162 -0.85 3.40 0.80
N LEU A 163 0.43 3.11 1.04
CA LEU A 163 0.89 2.47 2.26
C LEU A 163 1.35 3.53 3.26
N ASN A 164 0.69 3.64 4.40
CA ASN A 164 0.97 4.68 5.38
C ASN A 164 1.19 4.08 6.78
N PRO A 165 2.31 4.39 7.46
CA PRO A 165 2.49 4.00 8.85
C PRO A 165 1.60 4.86 9.74
N VAL A 166 0.87 4.24 10.64
CA VAL A 166 -0.07 4.92 11.55
C VAL A 166 0.33 4.62 13.00
N PRO A 167 0.83 5.62 13.76
CA PRO A 167 1.12 5.41 15.17
C PRO A 167 -0.18 5.21 15.96
N TYR A 168 -0.14 4.33 16.95
CA TYR A 168 -1.27 4.03 17.86
C TYR A 168 -2.47 3.32 17.22
N ALA A 169 -2.33 2.76 16.02
CA ALA A 169 -3.36 1.94 15.39
C ALA A 169 -3.70 0.71 16.25
N GLN A 170 -4.99 0.36 16.34
CA GLN A 170 -5.47 -0.78 17.13
C GLN A 170 -5.74 -2.02 16.25
N GLY A 171 -6.02 -1.83 14.96
CA GLY A 171 -6.29 -2.87 13.99
C GLY A 171 -6.13 -2.33 12.57
N LEU A 172 -6.18 -3.23 11.59
CA LEU A 172 -6.32 -2.87 10.19
C LEU A 172 -7.77 -2.45 9.90
N HIS A 173 -8.00 -1.80 8.76
CA HIS A 173 -9.36 -1.57 8.28
C HIS A 173 -9.99 -2.87 7.77
N LEU A 174 -9.23 -3.65 6.98
CA LEU A 174 -9.66 -4.95 6.49
C LEU A 174 -9.47 -6.03 7.55
N ASN A 175 -10.40 -6.96 7.60
CA ASN A 175 -10.25 -8.16 8.40
C ASN A 175 -9.14 -9.06 7.84
N ILE A 176 -8.38 -9.69 8.74
CA ILE A 176 -7.34 -10.68 8.41
C ILE A 176 -7.99 -12.05 8.27
N THR A 177 -8.86 -12.40 9.22
CA THR A 177 -9.75 -13.55 9.17
C THR A 177 -11.13 -13.11 8.69
N ASP A 178 -12.18 -13.89 8.97
CA ASP A 178 -13.56 -13.49 8.65
C ASP A 178 -14.06 -12.29 9.48
N SER A 179 -13.46 -12.05 10.68
CA SER A 179 -13.96 -11.03 11.61
C SER A 179 -12.89 -10.41 12.52
N ASP A 180 -11.60 -10.72 12.32
CA ASP A 180 -10.53 -10.24 13.18
C ASP A 180 -9.51 -9.43 12.37
N ASN A 181 -9.32 -8.17 12.75
CA ASN A 181 -8.42 -7.21 12.09
C ASN A 181 -7.27 -6.74 12.99
N ARG A 182 -7.05 -7.37 14.15
CA ARG A 182 -6.01 -6.99 15.09
C ARG A 182 -4.62 -7.04 14.43
N LEU A 183 -3.75 -6.13 14.84
CA LEU A 183 -2.36 -6.06 14.37
C LEU A 183 -1.52 -7.18 15.02
N ASP A 184 -1.85 -8.42 14.68
CA ASP A 184 -1.23 -9.64 15.20
C ASP A 184 -0.78 -10.55 14.05
N PHE A 185 0.52 -10.79 13.95
CA PHE A 185 1.09 -11.65 12.91
C PHE A 185 0.59 -13.09 12.96
N ARG A 186 0.16 -13.59 14.14
CA ARG A 186 -0.41 -14.93 14.26
C ARG A 186 -1.64 -15.10 13.39
N LEU A 187 -2.49 -14.06 13.32
CA LEU A 187 -3.67 -14.09 12.43
C LEU A 187 -3.27 -14.25 10.96
N ALA A 188 -2.19 -13.56 10.52
CA ALA A 188 -1.70 -13.73 9.16
C ALA A 188 -1.19 -15.16 8.90
N PHE A 189 -0.51 -15.79 9.86
CA PHE A 189 -0.08 -17.18 9.75
C PHE A 189 -1.27 -18.15 9.74
N ASP A 190 -2.28 -17.93 10.56
CA ASP A 190 -3.48 -18.77 10.64
C ASP A 190 -4.24 -18.85 9.30
N VAL A 191 -4.17 -17.78 8.51
CA VAL A 191 -4.83 -17.69 7.20
C VAL A 191 -3.91 -17.97 6.00
N ALA A 192 -2.62 -18.24 6.20
CA ALA A 192 -1.64 -18.39 5.12
C ALA A 192 -2.00 -19.47 4.08
N ASN A 193 -2.74 -20.52 4.50
CA ASN A 193 -3.22 -21.58 3.62
C ASN A 193 -4.22 -21.09 2.57
N PHE A 194 -5.03 -20.06 2.86
CA PHE A 194 -5.93 -19.44 1.88
C PHE A 194 -5.19 -18.69 0.78
N PHE A 195 -3.93 -18.32 1.04
CA PHE A 195 -3.00 -17.72 0.06
C PHE A 195 -2.12 -18.78 -0.61
N GLN A 196 -2.46 -20.07 -0.46
CA GLN A 196 -1.72 -21.21 -1.02
C GLN A 196 -0.23 -21.24 -0.60
N LEU A 197 0.09 -20.74 0.58
CA LEU A 197 1.42 -20.73 1.14
C LEU A 197 1.64 -21.92 2.08
N THR A 198 2.78 -22.58 1.92
CA THR A 198 3.27 -23.52 2.93
C THR A 198 3.77 -22.75 4.16
N PRO A 199 3.82 -23.36 5.36
CA PRO A 199 4.38 -22.73 6.55
C PRO A 199 5.80 -22.17 6.35
N LYS A 200 6.61 -22.86 5.57
CA LYS A 200 7.97 -22.42 5.22
C LYS A 200 7.95 -21.13 4.39
N GLN A 201 7.12 -21.09 3.33
CA GLN A 201 7.00 -19.91 2.48
C GLN A 201 6.43 -18.71 3.25
N ALA A 202 5.41 -18.93 4.09
CA ALA A 202 4.86 -17.89 4.94
C ALA A 202 5.95 -17.31 5.88
N ASN A 203 6.72 -18.20 6.54
CA ASN A 203 7.80 -17.73 7.40
C ASN A 203 8.91 -16.99 6.63
N GLU A 204 9.30 -17.42 5.44
CA GLU A 204 10.28 -16.72 4.60
C GLU A 204 9.79 -15.31 4.22
N ILE A 205 8.52 -15.15 3.84
CA ILE A 205 7.93 -13.85 3.54
C ILE A 205 7.89 -12.97 4.80
N TYR A 206 7.45 -13.52 5.93
CA TYR A 206 7.41 -12.81 7.21
C TYR A 206 8.80 -12.27 7.59
N GLN A 207 9.82 -13.12 7.58
CA GLN A 207 11.19 -12.73 7.93
C GLN A 207 11.71 -11.62 7.01
N ASN A 208 11.44 -11.68 5.70
CA ASN A 208 11.82 -10.63 4.76
C ASN A 208 11.14 -9.29 5.07
N VAL A 209 9.86 -9.32 5.44
CA VAL A 209 9.12 -8.12 5.83
C VAL A 209 9.69 -7.52 7.12
N ILE A 210 9.85 -8.33 8.16
CA ILE A 210 10.38 -7.87 9.45
C ILE A 210 11.79 -7.30 9.30
N GLU A 211 12.66 -8.00 8.54
CA GLU A 211 14.01 -7.51 8.29
C GLU A 211 14.02 -6.16 7.58
N SER A 212 13.16 -5.98 6.59
CA SER A 212 13.00 -4.67 5.94
C SER A 212 12.53 -3.59 6.93
N VAL A 213 11.45 -3.88 7.67
CA VAL A 213 10.83 -2.89 8.56
C VAL A 213 11.73 -2.48 9.72
N LYS A 214 12.64 -3.33 10.20
CA LYS A 214 13.67 -2.98 11.20
C LYS A 214 14.48 -1.74 10.80
N HIS A 215 14.67 -1.49 9.51
CA HIS A 215 15.47 -0.39 9.00
C HIS A 215 14.72 0.94 8.87
N TRP A 216 13.49 1.04 9.39
CA TRP A 216 12.66 2.23 9.21
C TRP A 216 13.33 3.53 9.67
N GLN A 217 14.08 3.53 10.79
CA GLN A 217 14.77 4.71 11.28
C GLN A 217 15.92 5.14 10.39
N THR A 218 16.64 4.18 9.81
CA THR A 218 17.71 4.45 8.84
C THR A 218 17.11 5.12 7.61
N VAL A 219 16.04 4.54 7.05
CA VAL A 219 15.35 5.10 5.88
C VAL A 219 14.77 6.48 6.18
N ALA A 220 14.15 6.68 7.35
CA ALA A 220 13.61 7.97 7.76
C ALA A 220 14.71 9.04 7.90
N THR A 221 15.88 8.66 8.45
CA THR A 221 17.04 9.56 8.58
C THR A 221 17.61 9.96 7.22
N GLU A 222 17.73 9.03 6.28
CA GLU A 222 18.18 9.29 4.90
C GLU A 222 17.26 10.26 4.15
N ILE A 223 15.96 10.20 4.42
CA ILE A 223 14.94 11.10 3.85
C ILE A 223 15.00 12.49 4.52
N GLY A 224 15.62 12.60 5.69
CA GLY A 224 15.74 13.85 6.44
C GLY A 224 14.61 14.10 7.44
N ILE A 225 13.89 13.05 7.85
CA ILE A 225 12.87 13.14 8.90
C ILE A 225 13.56 13.35 10.25
N SER A 226 13.10 14.32 11.03
CA SER A 226 13.68 14.68 12.32
C SER A 226 13.55 13.55 13.36
N ARG A 227 14.49 13.51 14.32
CA ARG A 227 14.43 12.53 15.42
C ARG A 227 13.16 12.64 16.25
N ALA A 228 12.66 13.85 16.48
CA ALA A 228 11.42 14.08 17.23
C ALA A 228 10.21 13.45 16.52
N GLU A 229 10.16 13.59 15.20
CA GLU A 229 9.11 13.01 14.39
C GLU A 229 9.24 11.48 14.27
N GLN A 230 10.48 10.96 14.19
CA GLN A 230 10.73 9.51 14.24
C GLN A 230 10.28 8.91 15.59
N GLU A 231 10.52 9.60 16.71
CA GLU A 231 10.07 9.13 18.03
C GLU A 231 8.54 9.09 18.11
N ARG A 232 7.86 10.09 17.58
CA ARG A 232 6.39 10.12 17.49
C ARG A 232 5.84 8.94 16.65
N MET A 233 6.52 8.57 15.57
CA MET A 233 6.09 7.51 14.66
C MET A 233 6.52 6.10 15.09
N ARG A 234 7.38 5.97 16.11
CA ARG A 234 7.93 4.68 16.57
C ARG A 234 6.86 3.61 16.79
N GLY A 235 5.71 3.99 17.38
CA GLY A 235 4.62 3.06 17.68
C GLY A 235 3.90 2.47 16.46
N ALA A 236 4.19 2.98 15.24
CA ALA A 236 3.66 2.42 14.00
C ALA A 236 4.38 1.14 13.57
N PHE A 237 5.65 0.94 13.97
CA PHE A 237 6.49 -0.14 13.47
C PHE A 237 6.53 -1.30 14.45
N ARG A 238 5.97 -2.45 14.04
CA ARG A 238 5.85 -3.69 14.80
C ARG A 238 6.83 -4.71 14.24
N LEU A 239 7.61 -5.32 15.13
CA LEU A 239 8.65 -6.29 14.76
C LEU A 239 8.41 -7.68 15.37
N GLU A 240 7.38 -7.77 16.24
CA GLU A 240 6.99 -8.97 16.98
C GLU A 240 5.46 -9.10 16.99
#